data_3d59e4cd13618d7657217f41846888b1
#
_entry.id   3d59e4cd13618d7657217f41846888b1
#
_cell.length_a   1.000
_cell.length_b   1.000
_cell.length_c   1.000
_cell.angle_alpha   90.00
_cell.angle_beta   90.00
_cell.angle_gamma   90.00
#
_symmetry.space_group_name_H-M   'P 1'
#
loop_
_entity.id
_entity.type
_entity.pdbx_description
1 polymer ?
#
loop_
_entity_poly.entity_id
_entity_poly.type
_entity_poly.pdbx_seq_one_letter_code
_entity_poly.pdbx_strand_id
1 'polypeptide(L)'
;TYTLKIKANPNGNAKAYVKAWVDFNNNGKFDDNEGSVVKEITANGDHTLTFNAIPSLSGGLVDQLGMRVRIATNAGDIEKPTGTAFSGEVEDMLVRRTYPPQGEKKETTGLQGETQNATVHFTPKGPDRSDFVTNASMSSQAPQILDNQGNVLTPTNGNTYVRPEGTYVVTTNGDDIDVAFTPNADFTGTAEGINIRRTDSNGSSTNRQSTDASNPNKNDILNNMDGRYIPTVRKI
;
A
#
# COMPACT_ATOMS: atom_id res chain seq x y z
N THR A 1 2.52 -0.54 -11.08
CA THR A 1 3.74 -1.37 -11.16
C THR A 1 3.92 -2.12 -9.85
N TYR A 2 4.15 -3.40 -9.92
CA TYR A 2 4.47 -4.26 -8.77
C TYR A 2 5.89 -4.80 -8.94
N THR A 3 6.62 -4.99 -7.85
CA THR A 3 7.98 -5.54 -7.88
C THR A 3 8.11 -6.71 -6.92
N LEU A 4 8.87 -7.71 -7.35
CA LEU A 4 9.20 -8.90 -6.57
C LEU A 4 10.72 -8.97 -6.40
N LYS A 5 11.20 -9.10 -5.17
CA LYS A 5 12.62 -9.36 -4.89
C LYS A 5 12.85 -10.85 -4.84
N ILE A 6 13.87 -11.30 -5.55
CA ILE A 6 14.31 -12.70 -5.59
C ILE A 6 15.81 -12.79 -5.38
N LYS A 7 16.28 -13.95 -4.95
CA LYS A 7 17.70 -14.33 -5.08
C LYS A 7 17.85 -15.28 -6.24
N ALA A 8 18.78 -14.98 -7.13
CA ALA A 8 19.05 -15.83 -8.28
C ALA A 8 20.55 -15.90 -8.58
N ASN A 9 20.95 -17.01 -9.20
CA ASN A 9 22.34 -17.31 -9.52
C ASN A 9 22.44 -17.81 -10.97
N PRO A 10 23.24 -17.19 -11.85
CA PRO A 10 23.48 -17.70 -13.20
C PRO A 10 24.32 -18.99 -13.23
N ASN A 11 24.74 -19.51 -12.07
CA ASN A 11 25.39 -20.81 -11.88
C ASN A 11 26.60 -21.02 -12.79
N GLY A 12 27.54 -20.06 -12.80
CA GLY A 12 28.77 -20.11 -13.62
C GLY A 12 28.58 -19.71 -15.09
N ASN A 13 27.35 -19.47 -15.55
CA ASN A 13 27.12 -18.91 -16.86
C ASN A 13 27.37 -17.39 -16.86
N ALA A 14 27.76 -16.85 -18.03
CA ALA A 14 27.96 -15.41 -18.17
C ALA A 14 26.69 -14.62 -17.88
N LYS A 15 25.54 -15.22 -18.17
CA LYS A 15 24.22 -14.66 -17.87
C LYS A 15 23.14 -15.74 -17.82
N ALA A 16 22.05 -15.40 -17.14
CA ALA A 16 20.78 -16.13 -17.20
C ALA A 16 19.61 -15.14 -17.26
N TYR A 17 18.44 -15.66 -17.52
CA TYR A 17 17.21 -14.87 -17.60
C TYR A 17 16.21 -15.42 -16.59
N VAL A 18 15.50 -14.51 -15.92
CA VAL A 18 14.48 -14.86 -14.93
C VAL A 18 13.18 -14.17 -15.28
N LYS A 19 12.09 -14.90 -15.14
CA LYS A 19 10.72 -14.38 -15.23
C LYS A 19 9.85 -15.02 -14.17
N ALA A 20 8.92 -14.28 -13.60
CA ALA A 20 7.95 -14.76 -12.64
C ALA A 20 6.53 -14.51 -13.14
N TRP A 21 5.60 -15.35 -12.70
CA TRP A 21 4.15 -15.20 -12.87
C TRP A 21 3.50 -15.31 -11.50
N VAL A 22 2.49 -14.50 -11.28
CA VAL A 22 1.64 -14.56 -10.08
C VAL A 22 0.20 -14.63 -10.53
N ASP A 23 -0.52 -15.66 -10.08
CA ASP A 23 -1.96 -15.81 -10.36
C ASP A 23 -2.75 -14.75 -9.58
N PHE A 24 -2.74 -13.51 -10.09
CA PHE A 24 -3.35 -12.36 -9.42
C PHE A 24 -4.87 -12.44 -9.38
N ASN A 25 -5.50 -13.09 -10.35
CA ASN A 25 -6.94 -13.24 -10.43
C ASN A 25 -7.45 -14.52 -9.75
N ASN A 26 -6.53 -15.36 -9.24
CA ASN A 26 -6.80 -16.62 -8.54
C ASN A 26 -7.69 -17.58 -9.37
N ASN A 27 -7.43 -17.68 -10.66
CA ASN A 27 -8.16 -18.60 -11.54
C ASN A 27 -7.50 -19.99 -11.68
N GLY A 28 -6.37 -20.22 -10.99
CA GLY A 28 -5.61 -21.46 -11.01
C GLY A 28 -4.69 -21.60 -12.23
N LYS A 29 -4.46 -20.52 -12.96
CA LYS A 29 -3.57 -20.47 -14.14
C LYS A 29 -2.67 -19.25 -14.04
N PHE A 30 -1.56 -19.30 -14.77
CA PHE A 30 -0.70 -18.15 -15.00
C PHE A 30 -1.01 -17.59 -16.38
N ASP A 31 -1.72 -16.48 -16.43
CA ASP A 31 -2.09 -15.82 -17.68
C ASP A 31 -0.93 -14.95 -18.22
N ASP A 32 -0.95 -14.65 -19.52
CA ASP A 32 0.14 -13.88 -20.16
C ASP A 32 0.33 -12.48 -19.55
N ASN A 33 -0.74 -11.85 -19.08
CA ASN A 33 -0.71 -10.54 -18.43
C ASN A 33 -0.33 -10.56 -16.94
N GLU A 34 -0.07 -11.74 -16.39
CA GLU A 34 0.35 -11.97 -15.01
C GLU A 34 1.86 -12.17 -14.86
N GLY A 35 2.59 -12.12 -15.99
CA GLY A 35 4.03 -12.27 -16.03
C GLY A 35 4.79 -10.98 -15.75
N SER A 36 5.92 -11.11 -15.05
CA SER A 36 6.90 -10.03 -14.96
C SER A 36 7.58 -9.76 -16.31
N VAL A 37 8.24 -8.62 -16.41
CA VAL A 37 9.24 -8.42 -17.46
C VAL A 37 10.37 -9.43 -17.26
N VAL A 38 10.91 -9.98 -18.36
CA VAL A 38 12.10 -10.85 -18.30
C VAL A 38 13.28 -10.02 -17.79
N LYS A 39 13.97 -10.55 -16.81
CA LYS A 39 15.17 -9.93 -16.21
C LYS A 39 16.41 -10.71 -16.57
N GLU A 40 17.38 -10.06 -17.22
CA GLU A 40 18.73 -10.59 -17.35
C GLU A 40 19.47 -10.46 -16.03
N ILE A 41 20.15 -11.52 -15.61
CA ILE A 41 21.04 -11.56 -14.44
C ILE A 41 22.42 -12.01 -14.85
N THR A 42 23.45 -11.33 -14.33
CA THR A 42 24.87 -11.60 -14.64
C THR A 42 25.68 -11.93 -13.39
N ALA A 43 25.07 -11.87 -12.22
CA ALA A 43 25.72 -12.14 -10.95
C ALA A 43 24.78 -12.86 -9.98
N ASN A 44 25.35 -13.60 -9.05
CA ASN A 44 24.62 -14.14 -7.90
C ASN A 44 24.20 -13.01 -6.96
N GLY A 45 22.97 -13.01 -6.48
CA GLY A 45 22.50 -12.04 -5.52
C GLY A 45 21.02 -11.71 -5.62
N ASP A 46 20.70 -10.55 -5.06
CA ASP A 46 19.32 -10.03 -5.02
C ASP A 46 19.00 -9.32 -6.34
N HIS A 47 17.86 -9.68 -6.91
CA HIS A 47 17.34 -9.10 -8.13
C HIS A 47 15.88 -8.69 -7.97
N THR A 48 15.47 -7.66 -8.71
CA THR A 48 14.09 -7.18 -8.71
C THR A 48 13.43 -7.51 -10.04
N LEU A 49 12.32 -8.22 -9.99
CA LEU A 49 11.43 -8.45 -11.12
C LEU A 49 10.31 -7.40 -11.09
N THR A 50 9.91 -6.93 -12.26
CA THR A 50 8.88 -5.88 -12.41
C THR A 50 7.68 -6.42 -13.18
N PHE A 51 6.49 -6.22 -12.63
CA PHE A 51 5.21 -6.45 -13.29
C PHE A 51 4.64 -5.09 -13.71
N ASN A 52 4.43 -4.88 -15.00
CA ASN A 52 4.00 -3.58 -15.54
C ASN A 52 2.52 -3.30 -15.24
N ALA A 53 1.72 -4.33 -15.17
CA ALA A 53 0.32 -4.28 -14.79
C ALA A 53 -0.01 -5.43 -13.84
N ILE A 54 -0.95 -5.19 -12.93
CA ILE A 54 -1.59 -6.24 -12.14
C ILE A 54 -3.01 -6.35 -12.68
N PRO A 55 -3.43 -7.51 -13.18
CA PRO A 55 -4.81 -7.72 -13.57
C PRO A 55 -5.76 -7.43 -12.40
N SER A 56 -6.98 -7.03 -12.72
CA SER A 56 -8.01 -6.84 -11.70
C SER A 56 -8.19 -8.14 -10.91
N LEU A 57 -8.17 -8.03 -9.60
CA LEU A 57 -8.36 -9.14 -8.67
C LEU A 57 -9.84 -9.54 -8.67
N SER A 58 -10.30 -10.20 -9.72
CA SER A 58 -11.70 -10.61 -9.90
C SER A 58 -12.07 -11.89 -9.14
N GLY A 59 -11.07 -12.68 -8.73
CA GLY A 59 -11.25 -13.99 -8.09
C GLY A 59 -11.59 -13.97 -6.58
N GLY A 60 -11.98 -12.81 -6.04
CA GLY A 60 -12.20 -12.65 -4.61
C GLY A 60 -10.90 -12.41 -3.83
N LEU A 61 -11.05 -12.18 -2.53
CA LEU A 61 -9.91 -11.94 -1.64
C LEU A 61 -9.39 -13.28 -1.14
N VAL A 62 -8.20 -13.68 -1.58
CA VAL A 62 -7.51 -14.89 -1.12
C VAL A 62 -6.22 -14.50 -0.41
N ASP A 63 -5.83 -15.31 0.58
CA ASP A 63 -4.68 -15.04 1.45
C ASP A 63 -3.36 -15.33 0.77
N GLN A 64 -3.39 -16.25 -0.18
CA GLN A 64 -2.21 -16.74 -0.89
C GLN A 64 -2.51 -16.82 -2.37
N LEU A 65 -1.55 -16.40 -3.16
CA LEU A 65 -1.58 -16.47 -4.60
C LEU A 65 -0.50 -17.46 -5.08
N GLY A 66 -0.82 -18.25 -6.08
CA GLY A 66 0.18 -19.07 -6.75
C GLY A 66 1.23 -18.20 -7.42
N MET A 67 2.49 -18.57 -7.29
CA MET A 67 3.59 -17.93 -8.00
C MET A 67 4.49 -18.98 -8.60
N ARG A 68 4.93 -18.73 -9.83
CA ARG A 68 5.95 -19.51 -10.52
C ARG A 68 7.10 -18.61 -10.92
N VAL A 69 8.32 -19.05 -10.67
CA VAL A 69 9.54 -18.41 -11.16
C VAL A 69 10.28 -19.40 -12.07
N ARG A 70 10.72 -18.92 -13.20
CA ARG A 70 11.57 -19.70 -14.12
C ARG A 70 12.87 -18.96 -14.37
N ILE A 71 13.96 -19.72 -14.42
CA ILE A 71 15.29 -19.24 -14.79
C ILE A 71 15.83 -20.13 -15.90
N ALA A 72 16.49 -19.53 -16.91
CA ALA A 72 17.17 -20.27 -17.96
C ALA A 72 18.31 -19.45 -18.55
N THR A 73 19.24 -20.09 -19.25
CA THR A 73 20.32 -19.42 -19.99
C THR A 73 19.83 -18.78 -21.29
N ASN A 74 18.65 -19.17 -21.79
CA ASN A 74 18.01 -18.57 -22.95
C ASN A 74 16.68 -17.94 -22.56
N ALA A 75 16.48 -16.67 -22.91
CA ALA A 75 15.25 -15.94 -22.60
C ALA A 75 14.00 -16.56 -23.25
N GLY A 76 14.15 -17.14 -24.45
CA GLY A 76 13.03 -17.78 -25.15
C GLY A 76 12.46 -19.00 -24.42
N ASP A 77 13.26 -19.66 -23.58
CA ASP A 77 12.82 -20.83 -22.80
C ASP A 77 11.89 -20.48 -21.64
N ILE A 78 11.85 -19.19 -21.26
CA ILE A 78 11.05 -18.69 -20.14
C ILE A 78 10.03 -17.61 -20.54
N GLU A 79 9.65 -17.53 -21.80
CA GLU A 79 8.61 -16.57 -22.23
C GLU A 79 7.24 -16.93 -21.67
N LYS A 80 6.96 -18.23 -21.53
CA LYS A 80 5.70 -18.76 -21.02
C LYS A 80 5.88 -19.40 -19.64
N PRO A 81 4.81 -19.45 -18.83
CA PRO A 81 4.87 -20.10 -17.51
C PRO A 81 5.07 -21.61 -17.58
N THR A 82 4.78 -22.21 -18.73
CA THR A 82 4.91 -23.66 -19.00
C THR A 82 5.77 -23.92 -20.23
N GLY A 83 6.06 -25.15 -20.48
CA GLY A 83 6.90 -25.58 -21.63
C GLY A 83 8.30 -25.98 -21.19
N THR A 84 9.02 -26.63 -22.14
CA THR A 84 10.36 -27.13 -21.88
C THR A 84 11.39 -26.02 -21.93
N ALA A 85 12.31 -26.02 -20.98
CA ALA A 85 13.55 -25.25 -21.02
C ALA A 85 14.71 -26.22 -21.12
N PHE A 86 15.74 -25.89 -21.92
CA PHE A 86 16.94 -26.72 -22.07
C PHE A 86 17.92 -26.55 -20.91
N SER A 87 17.70 -25.58 -20.06
CA SER A 87 18.53 -25.28 -18.89
C SER A 87 17.71 -24.61 -17.83
N GLY A 88 18.25 -24.53 -16.60
CA GLY A 88 17.70 -23.74 -15.53
C GLY A 88 16.78 -24.51 -14.60
N GLU A 89 15.84 -23.80 -14.01
CA GLU A 89 15.01 -24.28 -12.91
C GLU A 89 13.62 -23.63 -12.94
N VAL A 90 12.65 -24.30 -12.32
CA VAL A 90 11.30 -23.80 -12.10
C VAL A 90 10.98 -23.96 -10.63
N GLU A 91 10.55 -22.88 -9.99
CA GLU A 91 10.10 -22.85 -8.61
C GLU A 91 8.64 -22.43 -8.54
N ASP A 92 7.82 -23.26 -7.92
CA ASP A 92 6.43 -22.97 -7.59
C ASP A 92 6.29 -22.70 -6.11
N MET A 93 5.66 -21.60 -5.77
CA MET A 93 5.47 -21.21 -4.38
C MET A 93 4.16 -20.44 -4.19
N LEU A 94 3.79 -20.24 -2.93
CA LEU A 94 2.68 -19.37 -2.57
C LEU A 94 3.23 -18.05 -2.05
N VAL A 95 2.74 -16.95 -2.61
CA VAL A 95 3.01 -15.60 -2.08
C VAL A 95 1.83 -15.15 -1.24
N ARG A 96 2.12 -14.59 -0.07
CA ARG A 96 1.08 -14.01 0.79
C ARG A 96 0.68 -12.65 0.26
N ARG A 97 -0.61 -12.42 0.22
CA ARG A 97 -1.18 -11.13 -0.03
C ARG A 97 -1.22 -10.35 1.28
N THR A 98 -0.69 -9.14 1.27
CA THR A 98 -0.79 -8.22 2.40
C THR A 98 -1.85 -7.16 2.12
N TYR A 99 -2.53 -6.71 3.17
CA TYR A 99 -3.51 -5.64 3.10
C TYR A 99 -2.94 -4.42 3.80
N PRO A 100 -3.22 -3.22 3.29
CA PRO A 100 -2.80 -2.01 3.97
C PRO A 100 -3.52 -1.87 5.31
N PRO A 101 -2.91 -1.17 6.28
CA PRO A 101 -3.56 -0.82 7.53
C PRO A 101 -4.85 -0.04 7.29
N GLN A 102 -5.82 -0.24 8.16
CA GLN A 102 -7.07 0.51 8.14
C GLN A 102 -7.08 1.55 9.25
N GLY A 103 -7.30 2.80 8.90
CA GLY A 103 -7.56 3.88 9.83
C GLY A 103 -9.06 4.17 9.96
N GLU A 104 -9.47 4.65 11.13
CA GLU A 104 -10.85 5.10 11.35
C GLU A 104 -11.07 6.56 10.93
N LYS A 105 -12.33 6.94 10.75
CA LYS A 105 -12.75 8.34 10.68
C LYS A 105 -13.03 8.85 12.09
N LYS A 106 -12.45 10.01 12.42
CA LYS A 106 -12.70 10.72 13.69
C LYS A 106 -13.24 12.12 13.43
N GLU A 107 -14.23 12.51 14.17
CA GLU A 107 -14.82 13.84 14.11
C GLU A 107 -14.84 14.44 15.52
N THR A 108 -14.61 15.76 15.63
CA THR A 108 -14.73 16.51 16.88
C THR A 108 -15.53 17.80 16.67
N THR A 109 -16.04 18.35 17.74
CA THR A 109 -16.70 19.66 17.74
C THR A 109 -16.22 20.45 18.95
N GLY A 110 -15.76 21.69 18.73
CA GLY A 110 -15.32 22.61 19.75
C GLY A 110 -15.78 24.03 19.45
N LEU A 111 -15.47 24.95 20.34
CA LEU A 111 -15.77 26.38 20.16
C LEU A 111 -14.65 27.09 19.41
N GLN A 112 -14.98 28.24 18.86
CA GLN A 112 -14.02 29.13 18.18
C GLN A 112 -12.83 29.43 19.10
N GLY A 113 -11.60 29.24 18.62
CA GLY A 113 -10.36 29.41 19.36
C GLY A 113 -9.95 28.25 20.28
N GLU A 114 -10.82 27.26 20.52
CA GLU A 114 -10.47 26.12 21.36
C GLU A 114 -9.71 25.04 20.55
N THR A 115 -8.65 24.52 21.15
CA THR A 115 -7.94 23.37 20.61
C THR A 115 -8.76 22.10 20.83
N GLN A 116 -8.92 21.32 19.78
CA GLN A 116 -9.62 20.03 19.78
C GLN A 116 -8.61 18.90 19.65
N ASN A 117 -8.73 17.87 20.48
CA ASN A 117 -7.87 16.70 20.46
C ASN A 117 -8.65 15.46 20.03
N ALA A 118 -8.01 14.60 19.26
CA ALA A 118 -8.57 13.35 18.81
C ALA A 118 -7.48 12.28 18.67
N THR A 119 -7.84 11.03 18.89
CA THR A 119 -7.02 9.88 18.56
C THR A 119 -7.67 9.15 17.38
N VAL A 120 -6.95 8.97 16.31
CA VAL A 120 -7.35 8.18 15.14
C VAL A 120 -6.73 6.79 15.26
N HIS A 121 -7.56 5.78 15.46
CA HIS A 121 -7.11 4.40 15.62
C HIS A 121 -6.79 3.76 14.28
N PHE A 122 -5.76 2.91 14.29
CA PHE A 122 -5.35 2.12 13.14
C PHE A 122 -5.29 0.65 13.48
N THR A 123 -5.75 -0.17 12.53
CA THR A 123 -5.62 -1.62 12.60
C THR A 123 -4.63 -2.07 11.54
N PRO A 124 -3.56 -2.81 11.91
CA PRO A 124 -2.56 -3.31 10.94
C PRO A 124 -3.14 -4.26 9.90
N LYS A 125 -4.32 -4.79 10.15
CA LYS A 125 -5.07 -5.70 9.27
C LYS A 125 -6.14 -4.93 8.53
N GLY A 126 -6.30 -5.18 7.23
CA GLY A 126 -7.42 -4.65 6.48
C GLY A 126 -8.78 -5.09 7.04
N PRO A 127 -9.88 -4.41 6.68
CA PRO A 127 -11.21 -4.75 7.15
C PRO A 127 -11.58 -6.20 6.81
N ASP A 128 -12.36 -6.81 7.65
CA ASP A 128 -13.11 -8.05 7.45
C ASP A 128 -12.33 -9.37 7.45
N ARG A 129 -11.06 -9.40 7.86
CA ARG A 129 -10.31 -10.65 7.89
C ARG A 129 -9.50 -10.83 9.17
N SER A 130 -10.15 -11.39 10.17
CA SER A 130 -9.53 -11.76 11.45
C SER A 130 -8.47 -12.87 11.31
N ASP A 131 -8.51 -13.61 10.22
CA ASP A 131 -7.62 -14.72 9.88
C ASP A 131 -6.38 -14.28 9.09
N PHE A 132 -6.34 -13.01 8.65
CA PHE A 132 -5.19 -12.48 7.93
C PHE A 132 -4.06 -12.09 8.85
N VAL A 133 -2.97 -12.74 8.59
CA VAL A 133 -1.64 -12.49 9.10
C VAL A 133 -1.59 -11.77 10.45
N THR A 134 -1.76 -12.47 11.25
CA THR A 134 -1.10 -12.71 12.46
C THR A 134 0.17 -11.96 12.57
N ASN A 135 0.56 -11.01 13.06
CA ASN A 135 1.82 -10.34 13.34
C ASN A 135 2.17 -9.11 12.51
N ALA A 136 1.28 -8.58 11.70
CA ALA A 136 1.48 -7.23 11.20
C ALA A 136 1.31 -6.24 12.35
N SER A 137 2.29 -5.42 12.58
CA SER A 137 2.25 -4.25 13.46
C SER A 137 2.35 -2.99 12.59
N MET A 138 2.06 -1.82 13.16
CA MET A 138 2.38 -0.60 12.45
C MET A 138 3.88 -0.43 12.32
N SER A 139 4.31 0.07 11.16
CA SER A 139 5.70 0.46 10.96
C SER A 139 6.06 1.63 11.86
N SER A 140 7.31 1.71 12.30
CA SER A 140 7.87 2.88 12.96
C SER A 140 8.05 4.09 12.01
N GLN A 141 7.79 3.90 10.72
CA GLN A 141 7.83 4.98 9.74
C GLN A 141 6.78 6.05 10.08
N ALA A 142 7.18 7.31 9.96
CA ALA A 142 6.27 8.43 10.19
C ALA A 142 5.03 8.36 9.28
N PRO A 143 3.84 8.71 9.78
CA PRO A 143 2.64 8.77 8.96
C PRO A 143 2.77 9.80 7.85
N GLN A 144 2.15 9.56 6.71
CA GLN A 144 1.94 10.58 5.70
C GLN A 144 0.62 11.28 5.98
N ILE A 145 0.65 12.60 6.00
CA ILE A 145 -0.54 13.42 6.13
C ILE A 145 -0.93 13.95 4.75
N LEU A 146 -2.20 13.84 4.40
CA LEU A 146 -2.69 14.16 3.08
C LEU A 146 -3.88 15.13 3.15
N ASP A 147 -4.07 15.91 2.10
CA ASP A 147 -5.30 16.69 1.90
C ASP A 147 -6.47 15.82 1.39
N ASN A 148 -7.62 16.45 1.16
CA ASN A 148 -8.80 15.75 0.65
C ASN A 148 -8.65 15.24 -0.79
N GLN A 149 -7.70 15.77 -1.55
CA GLN A 149 -7.37 15.33 -2.90
C GLN A 149 -6.36 14.18 -2.90
N GLY A 150 -5.80 13.84 -1.73
CA GLY A 150 -4.81 12.78 -1.56
C GLY A 150 -3.37 13.23 -1.82
N ASN A 151 -3.11 14.53 -1.90
CA ASN A 151 -1.76 15.06 -2.00
C ASN A 151 -1.09 15.03 -0.61
N VAL A 152 0.17 14.61 -0.58
CA VAL A 152 0.94 14.60 0.66
C VAL A 152 1.24 16.02 1.09
N LEU A 153 0.89 16.35 2.33
CA LEU A 153 1.18 17.63 2.94
C LEU A 153 2.59 17.64 3.50
N THR A 154 3.29 18.75 3.29
CA THR A 154 4.60 18.99 3.91
C THR A 154 4.40 19.67 5.27
N PRO A 155 4.97 19.16 6.36
CA PRO A 155 4.88 19.83 7.64
C PRO A 155 5.63 21.18 7.60
N THR A 156 5.07 22.18 8.26
CA THR A 156 5.70 23.50 8.39
C THR A 156 6.86 23.45 9.39
N ASN A 157 6.70 22.65 10.44
CA ASN A 157 7.73 22.41 11.45
C ASN A 157 7.48 21.07 12.13
N GLY A 158 8.43 20.14 12.04
CA GLY A 158 8.34 18.82 12.68
C GLY A 158 7.10 18.05 12.28
N ASN A 159 6.12 18.01 13.17
CA ASN A 159 4.84 17.32 13.01
C ASN A 159 3.62 18.27 12.87
N THR A 160 3.88 19.53 12.55
CA THR A 160 2.87 20.60 12.48
C THR A 160 2.50 20.89 11.03
N TYR A 161 1.20 20.90 10.74
CA TYR A 161 0.64 21.12 9.40
C TYR A 161 -0.32 22.32 9.46
N VAL A 162 0.00 23.37 8.72
CA VAL A 162 -0.83 24.58 8.61
C VAL A 162 -1.77 24.45 7.44
N ARG A 163 -3.07 24.66 7.69
CA ARG A 163 -4.15 24.66 6.72
C ARG A 163 -4.95 25.95 6.78
N PRO A 164 -5.78 26.27 5.78
CA PRO A 164 -6.61 27.48 5.79
C PRO A 164 -7.52 27.57 7.01
N GLU A 165 -8.00 26.45 7.51
CA GLU A 165 -8.91 26.37 8.66
C GLU A 165 -8.20 26.44 10.03
N GLY A 166 -6.90 26.15 10.09
CA GLY A 166 -6.14 26.10 11.34
C GLY A 166 -4.88 25.25 11.25
N THR A 167 -4.35 24.89 12.41
CA THR A 167 -3.10 24.16 12.57
C THR A 167 -3.37 22.78 13.17
N TYR A 168 -2.79 21.75 12.54
CA TYR A 168 -2.83 20.36 13.02
C TYR A 168 -1.45 19.96 13.53
N VAL A 169 -1.36 19.44 14.75
CA VAL A 169 -0.17 18.80 15.31
C VAL A 169 -0.45 17.30 15.37
N VAL A 170 0.36 16.49 14.70
CA VAL A 170 0.14 15.06 14.53
C VAL A 170 1.24 14.27 15.22
N THR A 171 0.89 13.40 16.16
CA THR A 171 1.84 12.63 16.96
C THR A 171 1.52 11.14 16.87
N THR A 172 2.54 10.32 16.61
CA THR A 172 2.38 8.86 16.63
C THR A 172 2.31 8.38 18.08
N ASN A 173 1.30 7.58 18.38
CA ASN A 173 1.06 6.98 19.68
C ASN A 173 0.83 5.47 19.51
N GLY A 174 1.92 4.69 19.46
CA GLY A 174 1.85 3.27 19.15
C GLY A 174 1.27 3.03 17.74
N ASP A 175 0.19 2.25 17.68
CA ASP A 175 -0.53 1.99 16.43
C ASP A 175 -1.44 3.15 16.02
N ASP A 176 -1.73 4.08 16.92
CA ASP A 176 -2.65 5.19 16.72
C ASP A 176 -1.95 6.50 16.39
N ILE A 177 -2.74 7.48 16.01
CA ILE A 177 -2.29 8.85 15.74
C ILE A 177 -3.11 9.83 16.56
N ASP A 178 -2.43 10.57 17.43
CA ASP A 178 -3.02 11.69 18.13
C ASP A 178 -2.92 12.96 17.28
N VAL A 179 -4.02 13.69 17.19
CA VAL A 179 -4.12 14.94 16.46
C VAL A 179 -4.66 16.03 17.38
N ALA A 180 -3.92 17.13 17.49
CA ALA A 180 -4.40 18.36 18.10
C ALA A 180 -4.68 19.38 16.97
N PHE A 181 -5.92 19.88 16.89
CA PHE A 181 -6.32 20.90 15.95
C PHE A 181 -6.59 22.22 16.68
N THR A 182 -5.90 23.27 16.28
CA THR A 182 -6.14 24.64 16.76
C THR A 182 -6.69 25.45 15.59
N PRO A 183 -7.97 25.85 15.63
CA PRO A 183 -8.56 26.65 14.57
C PRO A 183 -7.95 28.05 14.48
N ASN A 184 -7.96 28.63 13.27
CA ASN A 184 -7.69 30.06 13.13
C ASN A 184 -8.76 30.88 13.85
N ALA A 185 -8.40 32.05 14.32
CA ALA A 185 -9.25 32.88 15.20
C ALA A 185 -10.62 33.24 14.57
N ASP A 186 -10.68 33.33 13.25
CA ASP A 186 -11.87 33.69 12.48
C ASP A 186 -12.57 32.46 11.84
N PHE A 187 -12.01 31.27 11.98
CA PHE A 187 -12.59 30.07 11.37
C PHE A 187 -13.78 29.54 12.17
N THR A 188 -14.88 29.31 11.49
CA THR A 188 -16.07 28.57 11.98
C THR A 188 -16.61 27.66 10.90
N GLY A 189 -17.27 26.58 11.30
CA GLY A 189 -17.80 25.57 10.39
C GLY A 189 -17.02 24.26 10.45
N THR A 190 -17.31 23.37 9.52
CA THR A 190 -16.60 22.07 9.39
C THR A 190 -15.36 22.25 8.54
N ALA A 191 -14.20 21.92 9.09
CA ALA A 191 -12.93 21.96 8.40
C ALA A 191 -12.86 20.88 7.32
N GLU A 192 -12.01 21.06 6.30
CA GLU A 192 -11.71 20.00 5.35
C GLU A 192 -11.06 18.79 6.04
N GLY A 193 -10.29 19.06 7.10
CA GLY A 193 -9.59 18.06 7.86
C GLY A 193 -8.36 17.51 7.14
N ILE A 194 -7.85 16.41 7.67
CA ILE A 194 -6.67 15.71 7.14
C ILE A 194 -6.96 14.23 6.98
N ASN A 195 -6.34 13.62 5.97
CA ASN A 195 -6.25 12.18 5.85
C ASN A 195 -4.89 11.72 6.35
N ILE A 196 -4.85 10.56 6.99
CA ILE A 196 -3.65 10.02 7.64
C ILE A 196 -3.39 8.64 7.06
N ARG A 197 -2.24 8.46 6.44
CA ARG A 197 -1.81 7.18 5.88
C ARG A 197 -0.70 6.60 6.73
N ARG A 198 -0.87 5.35 7.12
CA ARG A 198 0.17 4.58 7.78
C ARG A 198 0.64 3.42 6.93
N THR A 199 1.85 2.97 7.21
CA THR A 199 2.47 1.77 6.62
C THR A 199 2.61 0.72 7.72
N ASP A 200 2.34 -0.53 7.42
CA ASP A 200 2.56 -1.64 8.33
C ASP A 200 4.01 -2.17 8.28
N SER A 201 4.32 -3.14 9.12
CA SER A 201 5.65 -3.78 9.18
C SER A 201 6.00 -4.58 7.91
N ASN A 202 5.02 -4.89 7.06
CA ASN A 202 5.22 -5.54 5.76
C ASN A 202 5.47 -4.54 4.63
N GLY A 203 5.44 -3.24 4.92
CA GLY A 203 5.56 -2.17 3.92
C GLY A 203 4.27 -1.90 3.16
N SER A 204 3.13 -2.45 3.60
CA SER A 204 1.84 -2.20 2.98
C SER A 204 1.29 -0.86 3.45
N SER A 205 0.83 -0.05 2.51
CA SER A 205 0.14 1.22 2.76
C SER A 205 -0.95 1.44 1.73
N THR A 206 -1.95 2.23 2.07
CA THR A 206 -2.94 2.66 1.08
C THR A 206 -2.26 3.55 0.05
N ASN A 207 -2.34 3.18 -1.21
CA ASN A 207 -1.84 4.03 -2.28
C ASN A 207 -3.03 4.61 -3.05
N ARG A 208 -3.30 5.89 -2.86
CA ARG A 208 -4.37 6.63 -3.53
C ARG A 208 -4.10 6.94 -5.01
N GLN A 209 -3.21 6.22 -5.66
CA GLN A 209 -3.03 6.35 -7.11
C GLN A 209 -3.96 5.39 -7.85
N SER A 210 -5.26 5.61 -7.77
CA SER A 210 -6.17 5.10 -8.78
C SER A 210 -7.23 6.14 -9.06
N THR A 211 -6.93 7.04 -9.97
CA THR A 211 -7.91 7.75 -10.77
C THR A 211 -8.50 6.78 -11.80
N ASP A 212 -9.04 5.66 -11.36
CA ASP A 212 -9.85 4.81 -12.20
C ASP A 212 -11.28 5.36 -12.19
N ALA A 213 -11.51 6.34 -13.06
CA ALA A 213 -12.83 6.95 -13.27
C ALA A 213 -13.89 5.93 -13.74
N SER A 214 -13.49 4.70 -14.08
CA SER A 214 -14.39 3.65 -14.57
C SER A 214 -14.99 2.79 -13.45
N ASN A 215 -14.53 2.92 -12.21
CA ASN A 215 -15.07 2.18 -11.07
C ASN A 215 -15.18 3.05 -9.80
N PRO A 216 -16.28 3.83 -9.65
CA PRO A 216 -16.50 4.68 -8.48
C PRO A 216 -16.54 3.91 -7.15
N ASN A 217 -16.93 2.64 -7.15
CA ASN A 217 -16.97 1.81 -5.94
C ASN A 217 -15.57 1.40 -5.44
N LYS A 218 -14.57 1.41 -6.30
CA LYS A 218 -13.18 1.13 -5.93
C LYS A 218 -12.56 2.27 -5.12
N ASN A 219 -13.04 3.50 -5.32
CA ASN A 219 -12.60 4.67 -4.55
C ASN A 219 -13.15 4.66 -3.12
N ASP A 220 -14.34 4.09 -2.87
CA ASP A 220 -14.93 4.04 -1.55
C ASP A 220 -14.21 3.06 -0.62
N ILE A 221 -13.74 1.93 -1.14
CA ILE A 221 -12.99 0.94 -0.35
C ILE A 221 -11.60 1.49 0.02
N LEU A 222 -10.94 2.21 -0.90
CA LEU A 222 -9.63 2.82 -0.66
C LEU A 222 -9.74 4.08 0.22
N ASN A 223 -10.85 4.80 0.16
CA ASN A 223 -11.12 5.97 1.00
C ASN A 223 -11.35 5.60 2.48
N ASN A 224 -11.73 4.36 2.77
CA ASN A 224 -11.96 3.88 4.13
C ASN A 224 -10.71 3.28 4.81
N MET A 225 -9.56 3.20 4.13
CA MET A 225 -8.34 2.61 4.67
C MET A 225 -7.39 3.65 5.27
N ASP A 226 -7.36 4.88 4.75
CA ASP A 226 -6.67 5.99 5.40
C ASP A 226 -7.50 6.45 6.61
N GLY A 227 -6.85 6.71 7.73
CA GLY A 227 -7.49 7.39 8.84
C GLY A 227 -7.90 8.81 8.43
N ARG A 228 -8.97 9.33 8.99
CA ARG A 228 -9.44 10.67 8.69
C ARG A 228 -9.85 11.42 9.94
N TYR A 229 -9.41 12.67 10.05
CA TYR A 229 -9.83 13.56 11.12
C TYR A 229 -10.49 14.83 10.56
N ILE A 230 -11.71 15.15 11.06
CA ILE A 230 -12.52 16.28 10.61
C ILE A 230 -13.02 17.04 11.84
N PRO A 231 -12.44 18.20 12.16
CA PRO A 231 -12.95 19.05 13.24
C PRO A 231 -14.07 19.97 12.75
N THR A 232 -15.03 20.26 13.64
CA THR A 232 -16.05 21.28 13.45
C THR A 232 -15.91 22.36 14.54
N VAL A 233 -15.95 23.62 14.12
CA VAL A 233 -15.81 24.78 15.01
C VAL A 233 -17.13 25.55 15.05
N ARG A 234 -17.69 25.68 16.24
CA ARG A 234 -18.90 26.47 16.49
C ARG A 234 -18.53 27.89 16.92
N LYS A 235 -19.30 28.84 16.43
CA LYS A 235 -19.18 30.21 16.88
C LYS A 235 -19.54 30.33 18.37
N ILE A 236 -18.82 31.18 19.11
CA ILE A 236 -19.12 31.57 20.47
C ILE A 236 -20.34 32.50 20.50
#